data_fd1f9dba0437b7f086f7c8fe68005cc6
#
_entry.id   fd1f9dba0437b7f086f7c8fe68005cc6
#
_cell.length_a   1.000
_cell.length_b   1.000
_cell.length_c   1.000
_cell.angle_alpha   90.00
_cell.angle_beta   90.00
_cell.angle_gamma   90.00
#
_symmetry.space_group_name_H-M   'P 1'
#
loop_
_entity.id
_entity.type
_entity.pdbx_description
1 polymer ?
#
loop_
_entity_poly.entity_id
_entity_poly.type
_entity_poly.pdbx_seq_one_letter_code
_entity_poly.pdbx_strand_id
1 'polypeptide(L)'
;STAGQRAAPIVQPSCRPRPPRPLQRLPHRLPNCCHPMEFDISWILLGLPLAFVLGWLASRFDLRQLRAENRRAPKAYFKGLNFLLNEQQDQAIDAFIEAVQNDPDTSELHFALGNLFRRRGEYDRAVRVHEHLLSRGDLSRADQERAQYALALDFLKAGLLDRAEAALSHLEGTPFEGQARLALLAIYERSRDWPHAAGIARKMHDAHQGDFSTRQAHYLCEQAQACIANNDRPGALALLNQAVATAPEAARARIDLARLQHLMGESGAALGTLQALSRQAPAAVPLATPLMLETAIAAGQAPEMQALLQAHYAQAPSLDVLEGIVALQALNPTDAATARQWYVRHLDKEQSLVAAAKWLAEEKLEHEEFHPQIQRALDHAVKPLTRYRCAACGFEARQHFWQCPGCQTWDSYPARRVEEL
;
A
#
# COMPACT_ATOMS: atom_id res chain seq x y z
N SER A 1 27.92 -49.42 -7.81
CA SER A 1 26.92 -50.48 -7.56
C SER A 1 25.54 -49.82 -7.47
N THR A 2 24.83 -49.74 -8.54
CA THR A 2 23.81 -50.66 -9.10
C THR A 2 22.50 -50.70 -8.31
N ALA A 3 21.47 -50.25 -8.91
CA ALA A 3 20.14 -50.74 -9.27
C ALA A 3 19.14 -49.60 -9.15
N GLY A 4 18.42 -49.07 -10.12
CA GLY A 4 17.74 -49.79 -11.19
C GLY A 4 16.33 -50.19 -10.76
N GLN A 5 15.36 -49.24 -10.75
CA GLN A 5 13.96 -49.64 -10.75
C GLN A 5 13.19 -48.88 -11.84
N ARG A 6 12.74 -49.69 -12.82
CA ARG A 6 11.91 -49.30 -13.95
C ARG A 6 10.46 -49.11 -13.50
N ALA A 7 9.84 -48.01 -13.89
CA ALA A 7 8.41 -47.84 -13.83
C ALA A 7 7.70 -48.64 -14.94
N ALA A 8 6.67 -49.41 -14.57
CA ALA A 8 5.80 -50.14 -15.47
C ALA A 8 4.71 -49.21 -16.05
N PRO A 9 4.25 -49.44 -17.28
CA PRO A 9 3.23 -48.62 -17.94
C PRO A 9 1.82 -49.03 -17.50
N ILE A 10 0.97 -48.01 -17.29
CA ILE A 10 -0.46 -48.15 -17.01
C ILE A 10 -1.17 -48.53 -18.32
N VAL A 11 -1.81 -49.69 -18.31
CA VAL A 11 -2.64 -50.24 -19.39
C VAL A 11 -4.04 -49.61 -19.29
N GLN A 12 -4.46 -48.94 -20.36
CA GLN A 12 -5.87 -48.51 -20.54
C GLN A 12 -6.71 -49.71 -21.01
N PRO A 13 -7.94 -49.91 -20.48
CA PRO A 13 -8.85 -50.93 -21.02
C PRO A 13 -9.60 -50.39 -22.25
N SER A 14 -9.38 -51.05 -23.38
CA SER A 14 -10.10 -50.86 -24.62
C SER A 14 -11.50 -51.46 -24.52
N CYS A 15 -12.53 -50.63 -24.72
CA CYS A 15 -13.90 -51.09 -24.97
C CYS A 15 -14.01 -51.65 -26.37
N ARG A 16 -14.22 -52.98 -26.50
CA ARG A 16 -14.69 -53.64 -27.75
C ARG A 16 -16.20 -53.60 -27.84
N PRO A 17 -16.81 -53.33 -28.99
CA PRO A 17 -18.27 -53.42 -29.20
C PRO A 17 -18.71 -54.88 -29.31
N ARG A 18 -19.84 -55.23 -28.67
CA ARG A 18 -20.51 -56.51 -28.79
C ARG A 18 -21.27 -56.61 -30.10
N PRO A 19 -21.32 -57.78 -30.74
CA PRO A 19 -22.07 -58.03 -31.98
C PRO A 19 -23.59 -58.19 -31.69
N PRO A 20 -24.45 -57.93 -32.66
CA PRO A 20 -25.94 -58.00 -32.50
C PRO A 20 -26.44 -59.44 -32.43
N ARG A 21 -27.38 -59.67 -31.54
CA ARG A 21 -28.11 -60.95 -31.46
C ARG A 21 -29.18 -61.06 -32.56
N PRO A 22 -29.42 -62.25 -33.10
CA PRO A 22 -30.37 -62.48 -34.17
C PRO A 22 -31.83 -62.44 -33.68
N LEU A 23 -32.67 -61.89 -34.55
CA LEU A 23 -34.11 -61.85 -34.41
C LEU A 23 -34.75 -63.24 -34.45
N GLN A 24 -35.40 -63.65 -33.37
CA GLN A 24 -36.31 -64.79 -33.38
C GLN A 24 -37.71 -64.31 -33.81
N ARG A 25 -38.18 -64.84 -34.90
CA ARG A 25 -39.55 -64.72 -35.40
C ARG A 25 -40.48 -65.60 -34.53
N LEU A 26 -41.59 -65.01 -34.07
CA LEU A 26 -42.77 -65.75 -33.61
C LEU A 26 -43.96 -65.32 -34.42
N PRO A 27 -44.82 -66.29 -34.72
CA PRO A 27 -45.88 -66.04 -35.73
C PRO A 27 -47.27 -65.68 -35.11
N HIS A 28 -47.93 -64.80 -35.80
CA HIS A 28 -49.35 -64.65 -36.01
C HIS A 28 -50.38 -64.98 -34.96
N ARG A 29 -51.18 -64.01 -34.58
CA ARG A 29 -52.55 -63.79 -35.03
C ARG A 29 -53.13 -62.55 -34.42
N LEU A 30 -53.54 -61.63 -35.25
CA LEU A 30 -54.38 -60.47 -34.92
C LEU A 30 -55.86 -60.91 -34.87
N PRO A 31 -56.69 -60.26 -34.05
CA PRO A 31 -58.04 -59.94 -34.47
C PRO A 31 -58.10 -58.42 -34.75
N ASN A 32 -58.55 -58.13 -35.97
CA ASN A 32 -59.04 -56.87 -36.42
C ASN A 32 -60.14 -56.33 -35.50
N CYS A 33 -59.91 -55.15 -34.88
CA CYS A 33 -60.94 -54.20 -34.50
C CYS A 33 -60.43 -52.79 -34.86
N CYS A 34 -60.43 -52.49 -36.15
CA CYS A 34 -60.40 -51.11 -36.61
C CYS A 34 -61.77 -50.52 -36.46
N HIS A 35 -62.02 -49.82 -35.36
CA HIS A 35 -62.98 -48.72 -35.40
C HIS A 35 -62.22 -47.49 -35.90
N PRO A 36 -62.59 -46.91 -37.04
CA PRO A 36 -62.11 -45.59 -37.41
C PRO A 36 -62.73 -44.61 -36.40
N MET A 37 -61.90 -44.00 -35.53
CA MET A 37 -62.33 -42.78 -34.89
C MET A 37 -62.42 -41.73 -36.02
N GLU A 38 -63.57 -41.44 -36.47
CA GLU A 38 -63.85 -40.26 -37.29
C GLU A 38 -63.58 -39.06 -36.40
N PHE A 39 -62.35 -38.51 -36.50
CA PHE A 39 -62.04 -37.20 -35.95
C PHE A 39 -62.83 -36.18 -36.76
N ASP A 40 -63.95 -35.78 -36.19
CA ASP A 40 -64.77 -34.72 -36.73
C ASP A 40 -63.95 -33.43 -36.78
N ILE A 41 -63.64 -32.99 -38.02
CA ILE A 41 -62.81 -31.78 -38.27
C ILE A 41 -63.38 -30.56 -37.54
N SER A 42 -64.66 -30.60 -37.21
CA SER A 42 -65.35 -29.57 -36.44
C SER A 42 -64.81 -29.37 -35.05
N TRP A 43 -64.38 -30.45 -34.38
CA TRP A 43 -63.71 -30.32 -33.02
C TRP A 43 -62.37 -29.71 -33.09
N ILE A 44 -61.55 -29.91 -34.13
CA ILE A 44 -60.27 -29.30 -34.36
C ILE A 44 -60.46 -27.80 -34.68
N LEU A 45 -61.45 -27.46 -35.49
CA LEU A 45 -61.76 -26.07 -35.82
C LEU A 45 -62.26 -25.26 -34.64
N LEU A 46 -62.89 -25.90 -33.64
CA LEU A 46 -63.36 -25.25 -32.42
C LEU A 46 -62.29 -25.22 -31.33
N GLY A 47 -61.40 -26.24 -31.25
CA GLY A 47 -60.28 -26.35 -30.29
C GLY A 47 -59.15 -25.39 -30.59
N LEU A 48 -58.82 -25.13 -31.87
CA LEU A 48 -57.76 -24.22 -32.27
C LEU A 48 -57.95 -22.77 -31.78
N PRO A 49 -59.09 -22.12 -31.98
CA PRO A 49 -59.28 -20.76 -31.44
C PRO A 49 -59.33 -20.73 -29.90
N LEU A 50 -59.87 -21.79 -29.26
CA LEU A 50 -59.85 -21.87 -27.77
C LEU A 50 -58.42 -22.00 -27.22
N ALA A 51 -57.59 -22.87 -27.81
CA ALA A 51 -56.18 -23.02 -27.45
C ALA A 51 -55.40 -21.74 -27.71
N PHE A 52 -55.67 -21.03 -28.80
CA PHE A 52 -55.06 -19.74 -29.10
C PHE A 52 -55.48 -18.67 -28.09
N VAL A 53 -56.74 -18.59 -27.70
CA VAL A 53 -57.23 -17.64 -26.68
C VAL A 53 -56.60 -17.95 -25.30
N LEU A 54 -56.54 -19.23 -24.92
CA LEU A 54 -55.94 -19.66 -23.67
C LEU A 54 -54.40 -19.38 -23.65
N GLY A 55 -53.71 -19.69 -24.75
CA GLY A 55 -52.28 -19.39 -24.90
C GLY A 55 -52.01 -17.89 -24.90
N TRP A 56 -52.85 -17.09 -25.56
CA TRP A 56 -52.76 -15.65 -25.56
C TRP A 56 -53.03 -15.02 -24.17
N LEU A 57 -54.03 -15.55 -23.43
CA LEU A 57 -54.29 -15.16 -22.05
C LEU A 57 -53.14 -15.54 -21.12
N ALA A 58 -52.62 -16.77 -21.19
CA ALA A 58 -51.48 -17.22 -20.41
C ALA A 58 -50.25 -16.36 -20.68
N SER A 59 -49.93 -16.10 -21.96
CA SER A 59 -48.80 -15.20 -22.34
C SER A 59 -49.01 -13.78 -21.84
N ARG A 60 -50.26 -13.29 -21.82
CA ARG A 60 -50.54 -11.93 -21.31
C ARG A 60 -50.47 -11.82 -19.79
N PHE A 61 -50.78 -12.89 -19.04
CA PHE A 61 -50.62 -12.96 -17.59
C PHE A 61 -49.14 -13.05 -17.23
N ASP A 62 -48.38 -13.91 -17.90
CA ASP A 62 -46.95 -14.11 -17.68
C ASP A 62 -46.14 -12.81 -17.98
N LEU A 63 -46.44 -12.16 -19.11
CA LEU A 63 -45.83 -10.86 -19.47
C LEU A 63 -46.23 -9.72 -18.52
N ARG A 64 -47.41 -9.78 -17.89
CA ARG A 64 -47.82 -8.77 -16.90
C ARG A 64 -47.12 -9.00 -15.56
N GLN A 65 -46.91 -10.25 -15.18
CA GLN A 65 -46.22 -10.62 -13.96
C GLN A 65 -44.73 -10.27 -14.05
N LEU A 66 -44.05 -10.65 -15.14
CA LEU A 66 -42.69 -10.26 -15.46
C LEU A 66 -42.49 -8.74 -15.55
N ARG A 67 -43.45 -8.00 -16.11
CA ARG A 67 -43.41 -6.53 -16.18
C ARG A 67 -43.70 -5.87 -14.84
N ALA A 68 -44.45 -6.49 -13.95
CA ALA A 68 -44.72 -5.96 -12.61
C ALA A 68 -43.53 -6.18 -11.66
N GLU A 69 -42.88 -7.33 -11.74
CA GLU A 69 -41.65 -7.63 -10.99
C GLU A 69 -40.47 -6.73 -11.44
N ASN A 70 -40.27 -6.60 -12.75
CA ASN A 70 -39.21 -5.73 -13.31
C ASN A 70 -39.42 -4.23 -13.08
N ARG A 71 -40.63 -3.79 -12.65
CA ARG A 71 -40.93 -2.36 -12.43
C ARG A 71 -40.74 -1.89 -10.96
N ARG A 72 -40.69 -2.79 -9.99
CA ARG A 72 -40.67 -2.42 -8.57
C ARG A 72 -39.24 -2.24 -8.02
N ALA A 73 -38.35 -3.15 -8.33
CA ALA A 73 -36.96 -3.09 -7.89
C ALA A 73 -36.13 -1.88 -8.41
N PRO A 74 -36.28 -1.44 -9.70
CA PRO A 74 -35.45 -0.36 -10.21
C PRO A 74 -35.70 1.01 -9.57
N LYS A 75 -36.95 1.31 -9.15
CA LYS A 75 -37.29 2.69 -8.71
C LYS A 75 -36.66 3.11 -7.41
N ALA A 76 -36.67 2.26 -6.39
CA ALA A 76 -36.05 2.55 -5.09
C ALA A 76 -34.52 2.62 -5.22
N TYR A 77 -33.93 1.74 -6.03
CA TYR A 77 -32.50 1.77 -6.37
C TYR A 77 -32.09 3.08 -7.04
N PHE A 78 -32.78 3.48 -8.13
CA PHE A 78 -32.49 4.74 -8.82
C PHE A 78 -32.74 5.97 -7.95
N LYS A 79 -33.73 5.91 -7.06
CA LYS A 79 -33.98 6.97 -6.05
C LYS A 79 -32.81 7.07 -5.08
N GLY A 80 -32.32 5.95 -4.56
CA GLY A 80 -31.12 5.90 -3.70
C GLY A 80 -29.89 6.42 -4.40
N LEU A 81 -29.66 6.02 -5.66
CA LEU A 81 -28.55 6.50 -6.48
C LEU A 81 -28.63 8.01 -6.74
N ASN A 82 -29.81 8.56 -6.99
CA ASN A 82 -30.02 9.99 -7.20
C ASN A 82 -29.70 10.79 -5.92
N PHE A 83 -30.13 10.31 -4.75
CA PHE A 83 -29.76 10.93 -3.48
C PHE A 83 -28.25 10.87 -3.24
N LEU A 84 -27.60 9.80 -3.63
CA LEU A 84 -26.14 9.65 -3.50
C LEU A 84 -25.40 10.65 -4.38
N LEU A 85 -25.86 10.86 -5.61
CA LEU A 85 -25.28 11.84 -6.54
C LEU A 85 -25.48 13.29 -6.06
N ASN A 86 -26.55 13.56 -5.30
CA ASN A 86 -26.83 14.84 -4.69
C ASN A 86 -26.23 15.00 -3.29
N GLU A 87 -25.31 14.11 -2.88
CA GLU A 87 -24.63 14.12 -1.57
C GLU A 87 -25.57 13.98 -0.36
N GLN A 88 -26.81 13.55 -0.58
CA GLN A 88 -27.85 13.37 0.46
C GLN A 88 -27.77 11.95 1.03
N GLN A 89 -26.75 11.68 1.84
CA GLN A 89 -26.42 10.32 2.33
C GLN A 89 -27.55 9.69 3.16
N ASP A 90 -28.24 10.46 4.02
CA ASP A 90 -29.32 9.94 4.87
C ASP A 90 -30.49 9.46 4.05
N GLN A 91 -30.92 10.24 3.08
CA GLN A 91 -32.02 9.90 2.19
C GLN A 91 -31.65 8.75 1.25
N ALA A 92 -30.37 8.64 0.86
CA ALA A 92 -29.87 7.51 0.11
C ALA A 92 -29.97 6.21 0.92
N ILE A 93 -29.57 6.23 2.20
CA ILE A 93 -29.67 5.09 3.11
C ILE A 93 -31.10 4.62 3.26
N ASP A 94 -32.06 5.54 3.52
CA ASP A 94 -33.47 5.20 3.67
C ASP A 94 -34.03 4.58 2.38
N ALA A 95 -33.68 5.13 1.23
CA ALA A 95 -34.09 4.60 -0.06
C ALA A 95 -33.48 3.20 -0.36
N PHE A 96 -32.23 2.94 0.04
CA PHE A 96 -31.62 1.62 -0.12
C PHE A 96 -32.16 0.61 0.88
N ILE A 97 -32.52 1.01 2.11
CA ILE A 97 -33.20 0.14 3.07
C ILE A 97 -34.55 -0.30 2.49
N GLU A 98 -35.33 0.66 1.96
CA GLU A 98 -36.60 0.39 1.28
C GLU A 98 -36.41 -0.57 0.07
N ALA A 99 -35.33 -0.37 -0.70
CA ALA A 99 -35.01 -1.23 -1.83
C ALA A 99 -34.67 -2.67 -1.40
N VAL A 100 -33.86 -2.85 -0.37
CA VAL A 100 -33.48 -4.17 0.19
C VAL A 100 -34.71 -4.90 0.77
N GLN A 101 -35.65 -4.17 1.41
CA GLN A 101 -36.88 -4.77 1.92
C GLN A 101 -37.80 -5.26 0.80
N ASN A 102 -37.79 -4.59 -0.35
CA ASN A 102 -38.62 -4.96 -1.51
C ASN A 102 -37.95 -6.04 -2.39
N ASP A 103 -36.63 -6.14 -2.38
CA ASP A 103 -35.83 -7.10 -3.14
C ASP A 103 -34.63 -7.54 -2.32
N PRO A 104 -34.83 -8.45 -1.35
CA PRO A 104 -33.75 -8.92 -0.46
C PRO A 104 -32.72 -9.80 -1.18
N ASP A 105 -33.03 -10.30 -2.38
CA ASP A 105 -32.18 -11.24 -3.11
C ASP A 105 -31.07 -10.54 -3.91
N THR A 106 -31.22 -9.25 -4.20
CA THR A 106 -30.24 -8.49 -4.97
C THR A 106 -29.01 -8.14 -4.14
N SER A 107 -27.89 -8.82 -4.39
CA SER A 107 -26.59 -8.59 -3.70
C SER A 107 -26.08 -7.14 -3.84
N GLU A 108 -26.27 -6.51 -5.00
CA GLU A 108 -25.84 -5.13 -5.27
C GLU A 108 -26.46 -4.09 -4.32
N LEU A 109 -27.72 -4.30 -3.91
CA LEU A 109 -28.37 -3.41 -2.93
C LEU A 109 -27.70 -3.48 -1.55
N HIS A 110 -27.31 -4.68 -1.12
CA HIS A 110 -26.60 -4.88 0.13
C HIS A 110 -25.19 -4.27 0.07
N PHE A 111 -24.48 -4.42 -1.05
CA PHE A 111 -23.17 -3.77 -1.24
C PHE A 111 -23.30 -2.25 -1.18
N ALA A 112 -24.28 -1.67 -1.85
CA ALA A 112 -24.52 -0.23 -1.84
C ALA A 112 -24.82 0.27 -0.42
N LEU A 113 -25.70 -0.42 0.31
CA LEU A 113 -26.07 -0.07 1.67
C LEU A 113 -24.91 -0.22 2.66
N GLY A 114 -24.17 -1.32 2.61
CA GLY A 114 -23.01 -1.55 3.47
C GLY A 114 -21.91 -0.49 3.23
N ASN A 115 -21.64 -0.18 1.97
CA ASN A 115 -20.69 0.88 1.61
C ASN A 115 -21.12 2.27 2.11
N LEU A 116 -22.43 2.58 2.09
CA LEU A 116 -22.97 3.84 2.63
C LEU A 116 -22.79 3.93 4.14
N PHE A 117 -23.13 2.85 4.86
CA PHE A 117 -22.90 2.80 6.32
C PHE A 117 -21.42 3.00 6.66
N ARG A 118 -20.50 2.36 5.91
CA ARG A 118 -19.06 2.56 6.10
C ARG A 118 -18.63 4.01 5.87
N ARG A 119 -19.13 4.67 4.80
CA ARG A 119 -18.82 6.08 4.51
C ARG A 119 -19.34 7.03 5.60
N ARG A 120 -20.47 6.70 6.20
CA ARG A 120 -21.06 7.47 7.30
C ARG A 120 -20.40 7.20 8.65
N GLY A 121 -19.53 6.20 8.75
CA GLY A 121 -18.89 5.81 10.01
C GLY A 121 -19.72 4.84 10.85
N GLU A 122 -20.85 4.34 10.33
CA GLU A 122 -21.72 3.37 11.00
C GLU A 122 -21.20 1.94 10.76
N TYR A 123 -19.98 1.66 11.25
CA TYR A 123 -19.24 0.45 10.92
C TYR A 123 -19.94 -0.84 11.38
N ASP A 124 -20.59 -0.83 12.55
CA ASP A 124 -21.33 -1.98 13.06
C ASP A 124 -22.50 -2.39 12.14
N ARG A 125 -23.13 -1.41 11.50
CA ARG A 125 -24.20 -1.67 10.52
C ARG A 125 -23.64 -2.19 9.21
N ALA A 126 -22.51 -1.62 8.76
CA ALA A 126 -21.83 -2.09 7.55
C ALA A 126 -21.40 -3.56 7.71
N VAL A 127 -20.76 -3.89 8.82
CA VAL A 127 -20.33 -5.27 9.16
C VAL A 127 -21.53 -6.22 9.10
N ARG A 128 -22.64 -5.90 9.77
CA ARG A 128 -23.85 -6.76 9.77
C ARG A 128 -24.41 -6.99 8.36
N VAL A 129 -24.39 -5.98 7.51
CA VAL A 129 -24.87 -6.11 6.12
C VAL A 129 -23.96 -7.04 5.31
N HIS A 130 -22.64 -6.89 5.41
CA HIS A 130 -21.71 -7.74 4.66
C HIS A 130 -21.58 -9.15 5.26
N GLU A 131 -21.70 -9.33 6.58
CA GLU A 131 -21.80 -10.65 7.22
C GLU A 131 -23.10 -11.38 6.79
N HIS A 132 -24.23 -10.67 6.71
CA HIS A 132 -25.47 -11.22 6.19
C HIS A 132 -25.30 -11.68 4.74
N LEU A 133 -24.66 -10.88 3.89
CA LEU A 133 -24.33 -11.29 2.53
C LEU A 133 -23.53 -12.59 2.51
N LEU A 134 -22.46 -12.69 3.28
CA LEU A 134 -21.60 -13.88 3.33
C LEU A 134 -22.30 -15.12 3.89
N SER A 135 -23.35 -14.94 4.71
CA SER A 135 -24.16 -16.07 5.24
C SER A 135 -25.09 -16.66 4.21
N ARG A 136 -25.32 -16.01 3.07
CA ARG A 136 -26.19 -16.47 1.99
C ARG A 136 -25.51 -17.59 1.19
N GLY A 137 -26.22 -18.69 0.97
CA GLY A 137 -25.71 -19.83 0.22
C GLY A 137 -25.85 -19.72 -1.31
N ASP A 138 -26.55 -18.69 -1.79
CA ASP A 138 -26.87 -18.44 -3.20
C ASP A 138 -25.93 -17.46 -3.90
N LEU A 139 -24.98 -16.89 -3.16
CA LEU A 139 -24.01 -15.94 -3.69
C LEU A 139 -23.07 -16.58 -4.72
N SER A 140 -22.84 -15.87 -5.82
CA SER A 140 -21.75 -16.22 -6.73
C SER A 140 -20.39 -16.17 -6.01
N ARG A 141 -19.43 -16.98 -6.46
CA ARG A 141 -18.06 -16.94 -5.91
C ARG A 141 -17.45 -15.52 -5.98
N ALA A 142 -17.70 -14.81 -7.07
CA ALA A 142 -17.22 -13.43 -7.24
C ALA A 142 -17.82 -12.47 -6.20
N ASP A 143 -19.13 -12.62 -5.92
CA ASP A 143 -19.80 -11.80 -4.91
C ASP A 143 -19.36 -12.17 -3.49
N GLN A 144 -19.08 -13.46 -3.22
CA GLN A 144 -18.50 -13.89 -1.94
C GLN A 144 -17.13 -13.24 -1.70
N GLU A 145 -16.23 -13.29 -2.69
CA GLU A 145 -14.92 -12.68 -2.62
C GLU A 145 -15.02 -11.14 -2.44
N ARG A 146 -15.95 -10.50 -3.15
CA ARG A 146 -16.25 -9.07 -3.02
C ARG A 146 -16.81 -8.72 -1.64
N ALA A 147 -17.73 -9.54 -1.11
CA ALA A 147 -18.30 -9.34 0.24
C ALA A 147 -17.25 -9.53 1.33
N GLN A 148 -16.37 -10.53 1.17
CA GLN A 148 -15.25 -10.75 2.07
C GLN A 148 -14.30 -9.55 2.10
N TYR A 149 -13.98 -8.99 0.93
CA TYR A 149 -13.16 -7.78 0.86
C TYR A 149 -13.87 -6.55 1.46
N ALA A 150 -15.16 -6.38 1.20
CA ALA A 150 -15.94 -5.29 1.76
C ALA A 150 -16.03 -5.37 3.30
N LEU A 151 -16.24 -6.57 3.85
CA LEU A 151 -16.23 -6.83 5.29
C LEU A 151 -14.86 -6.54 5.92
N ALA A 152 -13.78 -6.94 5.26
CA ALA A 152 -12.43 -6.62 5.72
C ALA A 152 -12.19 -5.10 5.81
N LEU A 153 -12.68 -4.33 4.83
CA LEU A 153 -12.61 -2.87 4.86
C LEU A 153 -13.45 -2.26 5.98
N ASP A 154 -14.60 -2.86 6.32
CA ASP A 154 -15.43 -2.42 7.45
C ASP A 154 -14.67 -2.59 8.77
N PHE A 155 -14.07 -3.77 9.00
CA PHE A 155 -13.24 -4.03 10.16
C PHE A 155 -12.05 -3.07 10.25
N LEU A 156 -11.39 -2.80 9.12
CA LEU A 156 -10.26 -1.87 9.07
C LEU A 156 -10.67 -0.46 9.47
N LYS A 157 -11.83 0.02 8.99
CA LYS A 157 -12.37 1.34 9.33
C LYS A 157 -12.89 1.41 10.77
N ALA A 158 -13.41 0.31 11.28
CA ALA A 158 -13.81 0.17 12.69
C ALA A 158 -12.61 0.08 13.65
N GLY A 159 -11.38 -0.09 13.14
CA GLY A 159 -10.18 -0.26 13.96
C GLY A 159 -10.01 -1.68 14.51
N LEU A 160 -10.80 -2.64 14.05
CA LEU A 160 -10.73 -4.06 14.42
C LEU A 160 -9.67 -4.77 13.58
N LEU A 161 -8.39 -4.45 13.85
CA LEU A 161 -7.26 -4.82 12.98
C LEU A 161 -7.11 -6.35 12.86
N ASP A 162 -7.25 -7.10 13.93
CA ASP A 162 -7.12 -8.58 13.94
C ASP A 162 -8.19 -9.24 13.06
N ARG A 163 -9.44 -8.74 13.12
CA ARG A 163 -10.54 -9.24 12.28
C ARG A 163 -10.34 -8.86 10.81
N ALA A 164 -9.84 -7.63 10.55
CA ALA A 164 -9.50 -7.17 9.21
C ALA A 164 -8.39 -8.04 8.60
N GLU A 165 -7.32 -8.32 9.35
CA GLU A 165 -6.21 -9.18 8.94
C GLU A 165 -6.70 -10.58 8.57
N ALA A 166 -7.48 -11.22 9.45
CA ALA A 166 -8.06 -12.54 9.19
C ALA A 166 -8.92 -12.52 7.91
N ALA A 167 -9.79 -11.52 7.74
CA ALA A 167 -10.65 -11.40 6.57
C ALA A 167 -9.88 -11.18 5.27
N LEU A 168 -8.81 -10.36 5.30
CA LEU A 168 -7.93 -10.09 4.14
C LEU A 168 -7.10 -11.31 3.75
N SER A 169 -6.63 -12.08 4.72
CA SER A 169 -5.82 -13.28 4.47
C SER A 169 -6.59 -14.36 3.70
N HIS A 170 -7.92 -14.41 3.82
CA HIS A 170 -8.78 -15.32 3.05
C HIS A 170 -8.89 -14.96 1.56
N LEU A 171 -8.40 -13.78 1.15
CA LEU A 171 -8.46 -13.30 -0.23
C LEU A 171 -7.21 -13.64 -1.06
N GLU A 172 -6.26 -14.40 -0.51
CA GLU A 172 -5.08 -14.87 -1.25
C GLU A 172 -5.54 -15.80 -2.39
N GLY A 173 -5.02 -15.61 -3.59
CA GLY A 173 -5.43 -16.36 -4.80
C GLY A 173 -6.75 -15.89 -5.44
N THR A 174 -7.34 -14.79 -4.98
CA THR A 174 -8.56 -14.19 -5.55
C THR A 174 -8.22 -12.94 -6.38
N PRO A 175 -9.16 -12.43 -7.19
CA PRO A 175 -8.99 -11.14 -7.88
C PRO A 175 -8.73 -9.95 -6.96
N PHE A 176 -9.07 -10.07 -5.67
CA PHE A 176 -8.85 -9.03 -4.65
C PHE A 176 -7.50 -9.13 -3.93
N GLU A 177 -6.66 -10.11 -4.28
CA GLU A 177 -5.38 -10.38 -3.60
C GLU A 177 -4.48 -9.15 -3.53
N GLY A 178 -4.30 -8.43 -4.64
CA GLY A 178 -3.45 -7.23 -4.67
C GLY A 178 -3.96 -6.13 -3.73
N GLN A 179 -5.27 -5.91 -3.71
CA GLN A 179 -5.91 -4.92 -2.83
C GLN A 179 -5.86 -5.37 -1.36
N ALA A 180 -6.04 -6.67 -1.10
CA ALA A 180 -5.93 -7.26 0.22
C ALA A 180 -4.52 -7.13 0.78
N ARG A 181 -3.48 -7.40 -0.03
CA ARG A 181 -2.07 -7.21 0.36
C ARG A 181 -1.74 -5.77 0.69
N LEU A 182 -2.24 -4.79 -0.09
CA LEU A 182 -2.07 -3.37 0.23
C LEU A 182 -2.72 -3.00 1.57
N ALA A 183 -3.91 -3.53 1.85
CA ALA A 183 -4.59 -3.30 3.10
C ALA A 183 -3.88 -3.97 4.29
N LEU A 184 -3.38 -5.20 4.12
CA LEU A 184 -2.54 -5.90 5.11
C LEU A 184 -1.27 -5.13 5.40
N LEU A 185 -0.59 -4.61 4.35
CA LEU A 185 0.60 -3.80 4.52
C LEU A 185 0.32 -2.57 5.40
N ALA A 186 -0.80 -1.87 5.17
CA ALA A 186 -1.20 -0.73 5.98
C ALA A 186 -1.52 -1.11 7.44
N ILE A 187 -2.08 -2.31 7.68
CA ILE A 187 -2.31 -2.84 9.04
C ILE A 187 -0.96 -3.06 9.74
N TYR A 188 -0.03 -3.79 9.11
CA TYR A 188 1.27 -4.12 9.69
C TYR A 188 2.16 -2.88 9.90
N GLU A 189 2.12 -1.90 8.99
CA GLU A 189 2.78 -0.61 9.20
C GLU A 189 2.22 0.12 10.43
N ARG A 190 0.90 0.13 10.60
CA ARG A 190 0.24 0.80 11.73
C ARG A 190 0.50 0.11 13.06
N SER A 191 0.54 -1.22 13.08
CA SER A 191 0.87 -2.03 14.26
C SER A 191 2.38 -2.14 14.51
N ARG A 192 3.21 -1.63 13.58
CA ARG A 192 4.68 -1.77 13.57
C ARG A 192 5.14 -3.24 13.55
N ASP A 193 4.36 -4.09 12.93
CA ASP A 193 4.74 -5.48 12.68
C ASP A 193 5.59 -5.57 11.41
N TRP A 194 6.85 -5.16 11.55
CA TRP A 194 7.77 -5.04 10.44
C TRP A 194 8.13 -6.36 9.76
N PRO A 195 8.23 -7.50 10.47
CA PRO A 195 8.44 -8.80 9.85
C PRO A 195 7.34 -9.18 8.86
N HIS A 196 6.06 -9.04 9.26
CA HIS A 196 4.92 -9.33 8.37
C HIS A 196 4.82 -8.29 7.25
N ALA A 197 5.04 -7.00 7.54
CA ALA A 197 5.09 -5.95 6.52
C ALA A 197 6.14 -6.25 5.43
N ALA A 198 7.37 -6.65 5.83
CA ALA A 198 8.43 -7.02 4.89
C ALA A 198 8.06 -8.25 4.05
N GLY A 199 7.38 -9.24 4.65
CA GLY A 199 6.89 -10.43 3.95
C GLY A 199 5.87 -10.10 2.87
N ILE A 200 4.89 -9.24 3.19
CA ILE A 200 3.88 -8.78 2.21
C ILE A 200 4.52 -7.93 1.11
N ALA A 201 5.39 -6.98 1.47
CA ALA A 201 6.08 -6.13 0.49
C ALA A 201 6.88 -6.98 -0.53
N ARG A 202 7.58 -8.02 -0.05
CA ARG A 202 8.29 -8.98 -0.91
C ARG A 202 7.32 -9.74 -1.84
N LYS A 203 6.21 -10.31 -1.29
CA LYS A 203 5.20 -11.00 -2.11
C LYS A 203 4.64 -10.09 -3.21
N MET A 204 4.42 -8.79 -2.92
CA MET A 204 3.92 -7.83 -3.89
C MET A 204 4.97 -7.50 -4.96
N HIS A 205 6.23 -7.33 -4.57
CA HIS A 205 7.34 -7.11 -5.50
C HIS A 205 7.51 -8.30 -6.45
N ASP A 206 7.56 -9.53 -5.91
CA ASP A 206 7.71 -10.77 -6.69
C ASP A 206 6.52 -11.01 -7.65
N ALA A 207 5.32 -10.58 -7.27
CA ALA A 207 4.11 -10.63 -8.10
C ALA A 207 4.00 -9.47 -9.10
N HIS A 208 5.02 -8.61 -9.23
CA HIS A 208 5.03 -7.42 -10.11
C HIS A 208 3.85 -6.46 -9.89
N GLN A 209 3.35 -6.38 -8.65
CA GLN A 209 2.26 -5.48 -8.25
C GLN A 209 2.74 -4.05 -7.96
N GLY A 210 4.00 -3.75 -8.20
CA GLY A 210 4.67 -2.47 -8.01
C GLY A 210 6.10 -2.65 -7.47
N ASP A 211 6.85 -1.54 -7.40
CA ASP A 211 8.15 -1.55 -6.75
C ASP A 211 7.99 -1.29 -5.25
N PHE A 212 8.24 -2.31 -4.45
CA PHE A 212 8.20 -2.28 -2.99
C PHE A 212 9.59 -2.42 -2.35
N SER A 213 10.66 -2.41 -3.14
CA SER A 213 12.04 -2.59 -2.68
C SER A 213 12.44 -1.57 -1.62
N THR A 214 12.17 -0.29 -1.85
CA THR A 214 12.47 0.80 -0.90
C THR A 214 11.68 0.64 0.41
N ARG A 215 10.37 0.31 0.32
CA ARG A 215 9.56 0.05 1.51
C ARG A 215 10.07 -1.15 2.30
N GLN A 216 10.41 -2.24 1.62
CA GLN A 216 10.98 -3.43 2.24
C GLN A 216 12.30 -3.09 2.95
N ALA A 217 13.18 -2.28 2.34
CA ALA A 217 14.39 -1.81 2.98
C ALA A 217 14.11 -1.01 4.27
N HIS A 218 13.09 -0.14 4.28
CA HIS A 218 12.68 0.55 5.50
C HIS A 218 12.24 -0.40 6.60
N TYR A 219 11.45 -1.44 6.30
CA TYR A 219 11.03 -2.41 7.31
C TYR A 219 12.20 -3.22 7.87
N LEU A 220 13.18 -3.56 7.03
CA LEU A 220 14.41 -4.20 7.47
C LEU A 220 15.22 -3.28 8.39
N CYS A 221 15.26 -1.98 8.10
CA CYS A 221 15.90 -0.99 8.99
C CYS A 221 15.19 -0.91 10.35
N GLU A 222 13.84 -0.92 10.38
CA GLU A 222 13.09 -0.94 11.64
C GLU A 222 13.36 -2.21 12.46
N GLN A 223 13.41 -3.37 11.80
CA GLN A 223 13.77 -4.63 12.44
C GLN A 223 15.21 -4.58 12.99
N ALA A 224 16.15 -4.01 12.24
CA ALA A 224 17.53 -3.83 12.69
C ALA A 224 17.62 -2.91 13.93
N GLN A 225 16.81 -1.84 14.00
CA GLN A 225 16.74 -0.99 15.18
C GLN A 225 16.22 -1.77 16.41
N ALA A 226 15.24 -2.66 16.24
CA ALA A 226 14.76 -3.53 17.30
C ALA A 226 15.89 -4.50 17.78
N CYS A 227 16.67 -5.06 16.85
CA CYS A 227 17.83 -5.89 17.17
C CYS A 227 18.89 -5.09 17.96
N ILE A 228 19.18 -3.83 17.56
CA ILE A 228 20.10 -2.94 18.26
C ILE A 228 19.61 -2.68 19.69
N ALA A 229 18.32 -2.40 19.86
CA ALA A 229 17.72 -2.18 21.18
C ALA A 229 17.84 -3.41 22.10
N ASN A 230 17.83 -4.61 21.52
CA ASN A 230 18.03 -5.88 22.21
C ASN A 230 19.52 -6.31 22.32
N ASN A 231 20.46 -5.43 21.96
CA ASN A 231 21.92 -5.71 21.91
C ASN A 231 22.31 -6.83 20.92
N ASP A 232 21.48 -7.21 19.99
CA ASP A 232 21.81 -8.14 18.91
C ASP A 232 22.42 -7.39 17.71
N ARG A 233 23.70 -7.00 17.85
CA ARG A 233 24.44 -6.30 16.79
C ARG A 233 24.66 -7.16 15.53
N PRO A 234 24.99 -8.46 15.63
CA PRO A 234 25.12 -9.32 14.45
C PRO A 234 23.82 -9.45 13.66
N GLY A 235 22.69 -9.63 14.34
CA GLY A 235 21.38 -9.67 13.69
C GLY A 235 21.03 -8.35 13.00
N ALA A 236 21.28 -7.22 13.66
CA ALA A 236 21.11 -5.90 13.06
C ALA A 236 21.97 -5.69 11.82
N LEU A 237 23.24 -6.11 11.87
CA LEU A 237 24.17 -6.01 10.73
C LEU A 237 23.67 -6.82 9.53
N ALA A 238 23.19 -8.05 9.76
CA ALA A 238 22.63 -8.90 8.71
C ALA A 238 21.41 -8.25 8.05
N LEU A 239 20.47 -7.71 8.85
CA LEU A 239 19.27 -7.03 8.35
C LEU A 239 19.60 -5.76 7.55
N LEU A 240 20.56 -4.94 8.02
CA LEU A 240 20.96 -3.73 7.30
C LEU A 240 21.69 -4.05 5.99
N ASN A 241 22.53 -5.07 5.96
CA ASN A 241 23.14 -5.54 4.71
C ASN A 241 22.08 -6.05 3.74
N GLN A 242 21.07 -6.78 4.22
CA GLN A 242 19.94 -7.19 3.41
C GLN A 242 19.13 -6.00 2.89
N ALA A 243 18.91 -4.97 3.71
CA ALA A 243 18.23 -3.74 3.30
C ALA A 243 18.96 -3.01 2.17
N VAL A 244 20.30 -2.88 2.29
CA VAL A 244 21.15 -2.29 1.25
C VAL A 244 21.12 -3.11 -0.05
N ALA A 245 21.09 -4.43 0.05
CA ALA A 245 20.99 -5.32 -1.13
C ALA A 245 19.63 -5.23 -1.80
N THR A 246 18.54 -5.10 -1.00
CA THR A 246 17.16 -5.01 -1.50
C THR A 246 16.89 -3.72 -2.24
N ALA A 247 17.39 -2.59 -1.72
CA ALA A 247 17.22 -1.26 -2.33
C ALA A 247 18.54 -0.48 -2.30
N PRO A 248 19.41 -0.68 -3.31
CA PRO A 248 20.73 -0.04 -3.33
C PRO A 248 20.70 1.50 -3.36
N GLU A 249 19.63 2.10 -3.82
CA GLU A 249 19.45 3.56 -3.88
C GLU A 249 18.81 4.14 -2.60
N ALA A 250 18.30 3.28 -1.69
CA ALA A 250 17.69 3.72 -0.45
C ALA A 250 18.77 4.23 0.53
N ALA A 251 18.76 5.53 0.78
CA ALA A 251 19.76 6.19 1.60
C ALA A 251 19.76 5.70 3.06
N ARG A 252 18.56 5.46 3.63
CA ARG A 252 18.39 5.06 5.03
C ARG A 252 19.21 3.84 5.41
N ALA A 253 19.12 2.78 4.59
CA ALA A 253 19.78 1.52 4.87
C ALA A 253 21.30 1.69 5.03
N ARG A 254 21.93 2.53 4.18
CA ARG A 254 23.36 2.83 4.29
C ARG A 254 23.71 3.73 5.47
N ILE A 255 22.90 4.73 5.76
CA ILE A 255 23.12 5.61 6.92
C ILE A 255 23.04 4.79 8.21
N ASP A 256 22.03 3.92 8.33
CA ASP A 256 21.85 3.08 9.53
C ASP A 256 22.96 2.01 9.62
N LEU A 257 23.38 1.42 8.48
CA LEU A 257 24.51 0.49 8.41
C LEU A 257 25.83 1.17 8.85
N ALA A 258 26.13 2.33 8.31
CA ALA A 258 27.33 3.08 8.66
C ALA A 258 27.35 3.49 10.16
N ARG A 259 26.17 3.87 10.67
CA ARG A 259 26.02 4.19 12.11
C ARG A 259 26.29 2.96 12.97
N LEU A 260 25.79 1.79 12.62
CA LEU A 260 26.05 0.55 13.35
C LEU A 260 27.53 0.16 13.28
N GLN A 261 28.16 0.22 12.10
CA GLN A 261 29.59 -0.06 11.91
C GLN A 261 30.44 0.89 12.77
N HIS A 262 30.13 2.18 12.80
CA HIS A 262 30.80 3.15 13.64
C HIS A 262 30.63 2.83 15.13
N LEU A 263 29.43 2.49 15.60
CA LEU A 263 29.17 2.06 16.99
C LEU A 263 29.89 0.76 17.37
N MET A 264 30.25 -0.07 16.41
CA MET A 264 31.03 -1.30 16.59
C MET A 264 32.55 -1.00 16.60
N GLY A 265 32.96 0.24 16.36
CA GLY A 265 34.39 0.65 16.28
C GLY A 265 34.98 0.45 14.88
N GLU A 266 34.18 0.06 13.91
CA GLU A 266 34.58 -0.20 12.51
C GLU A 266 34.50 1.08 11.66
N SER A 267 35.09 2.17 12.10
CA SER A 267 34.96 3.50 11.46
C SER A 267 35.43 3.50 9.99
N GLY A 268 36.44 2.68 9.63
CA GLY A 268 36.87 2.54 8.24
C GLY A 268 35.82 1.92 7.35
N ALA A 269 35.10 0.87 7.81
CA ALA A 269 33.99 0.25 7.08
C ALA A 269 32.79 1.22 6.96
N ALA A 270 32.47 1.94 8.05
CA ALA A 270 31.45 2.97 8.05
C ALA A 270 31.72 4.06 7.01
N LEU A 271 32.97 4.51 6.93
CA LEU A 271 33.39 5.50 5.94
C LEU A 271 33.23 5.01 4.52
N GLY A 272 33.61 3.76 4.23
CA GLY A 272 33.38 3.13 2.92
C GLY A 272 31.89 3.06 2.55
N THR A 273 31.03 2.75 3.52
CA THR A 273 29.57 2.73 3.36
C THR A 273 29.02 4.13 3.05
N LEU A 274 29.52 5.18 3.73
CA LEU A 274 29.12 6.58 3.49
C LEU A 274 29.63 7.13 2.16
N GLN A 275 30.84 6.73 1.74
CA GLN A 275 31.35 7.05 0.39
C GLN A 275 30.52 6.38 -0.70
N ALA A 276 30.02 5.15 -0.47
CA ALA A 276 29.07 4.52 -1.39
C ALA A 276 27.74 5.27 -1.42
N LEU A 277 27.23 5.76 -0.29
CA LEU A 277 26.05 6.60 -0.21
C LEU A 277 26.19 7.85 -1.09
N SER A 278 27.32 8.58 -0.98
CA SER A 278 27.53 9.81 -1.75
C SER A 278 27.49 9.59 -3.27
N ARG A 279 27.81 8.38 -3.75
CA ARG A 279 27.75 8.02 -5.18
C ARG A 279 26.37 7.56 -5.63
N GLN A 280 25.65 6.81 -4.78
CA GLN A 280 24.40 6.14 -5.17
C GLN A 280 23.16 6.94 -4.78
N ALA A 281 23.21 7.72 -3.72
CA ALA A 281 22.13 8.56 -3.24
C ALA A 281 22.64 9.95 -2.84
N PRO A 282 23.23 10.74 -3.75
CA PRO A 282 23.88 12.02 -3.43
C PRO A 282 22.93 13.01 -2.76
N ALA A 283 21.62 12.96 -3.08
CA ALA A 283 20.63 13.82 -2.46
C ALA A 283 20.51 13.64 -0.94
N ALA A 284 20.97 12.51 -0.39
CA ALA A 284 20.91 12.22 1.04
C ALA A 284 22.20 12.57 1.80
N VAL A 285 23.23 13.05 1.12
CA VAL A 285 24.50 13.47 1.76
C VAL A 285 24.28 14.48 2.89
N PRO A 286 23.39 15.50 2.76
CA PRO A 286 23.12 16.42 3.86
C PRO A 286 22.71 15.71 5.16
N LEU A 287 21.86 14.68 5.08
CA LEU A 287 21.44 13.89 6.26
C LEU A 287 22.56 13.05 6.87
N ALA A 288 23.49 12.60 6.04
CA ALA A 288 24.60 11.76 6.44
C ALA A 288 25.80 12.58 6.96
N THR A 289 25.86 13.89 6.68
CA THR A 289 27.01 14.75 6.98
C THR A 289 27.47 14.66 8.45
N PRO A 290 26.60 14.71 9.48
CA PRO A 290 27.06 14.58 10.86
C PRO A 290 27.80 13.25 11.10
N LEU A 291 27.25 12.14 10.61
CA LEU A 291 27.87 10.82 10.74
C LEU A 291 29.17 10.71 9.92
N MET A 292 29.20 11.35 8.73
CA MET A 292 30.42 11.45 7.92
C MET A 292 31.56 12.13 8.66
N LEU A 293 31.27 13.21 9.40
CA LEU A 293 32.26 13.90 10.23
C LEU A 293 32.78 13.00 11.35
N GLU A 294 31.87 12.44 12.14
CA GLU A 294 32.23 11.58 13.28
C GLU A 294 33.09 10.39 12.83
N THR A 295 32.68 9.71 11.75
CA THR A 295 33.41 8.55 11.21
C THR A 295 34.77 8.94 10.63
N ALA A 296 34.85 10.07 9.90
CA ALA A 296 36.10 10.54 9.31
C ALA A 296 37.12 10.94 10.37
N ILE A 297 36.70 11.62 11.44
CA ILE A 297 37.55 11.98 12.57
C ILE A 297 38.04 10.71 13.27
N ALA A 298 37.16 9.76 13.55
CA ALA A 298 37.52 8.51 14.23
C ALA A 298 38.44 7.61 13.37
N ALA A 299 38.34 7.69 12.05
CA ALA A 299 39.17 6.95 11.10
C ALA A 299 40.47 7.69 10.73
N GLY A 300 40.67 8.94 11.19
CA GLY A 300 41.83 9.76 10.82
C GLY A 300 41.85 10.22 9.36
N GLN A 301 40.67 10.24 8.68
CA GLN A 301 40.49 10.59 7.27
C GLN A 301 39.69 11.88 7.08
N ALA A 302 39.86 12.83 7.96
CA ALA A 302 39.20 14.14 7.90
C ALA A 302 39.52 14.93 6.62
N PRO A 303 40.77 14.96 6.09
CA PRO A 303 41.07 15.67 4.83
C PRO A 303 40.35 15.10 3.61
N GLU A 304 40.26 13.76 3.50
CA GLU A 304 39.57 13.07 2.39
C GLU A 304 38.07 13.35 2.44
N MET A 305 37.48 13.32 3.63
CA MET A 305 36.06 13.64 3.82
C MET A 305 35.80 15.12 3.50
N GLN A 306 36.66 16.02 3.88
CA GLN A 306 36.56 17.44 3.55
C GLN A 306 36.55 17.64 2.04
N ALA A 307 37.44 17.00 1.29
CA ALA A 307 37.46 17.06 -0.18
C ALA A 307 36.18 16.51 -0.80
N LEU A 308 35.63 15.39 -0.27
CA LEU A 308 34.37 14.81 -0.71
C LEU A 308 33.20 15.78 -0.50
N LEU A 309 33.06 16.35 0.69
CA LEU A 309 31.99 17.30 1.00
C LEU A 309 32.10 18.59 0.17
N GLN A 310 33.31 19.10 -0.08
CA GLN A 310 33.54 20.25 -0.96
C GLN A 310 33.13 19.95 -2.39
N ALA A 311 33.48 18.78 -2.92
CA ALA A 311 33.07 18.34 -4.25
C ALA A 311 31.55 18.21 -4.35
N HIS A 312 30.90 17.65 -3.33
CA HIS A 312 29.43 17.55 -3.26
C HIS A 312 28.78 18.94 -3.20
N TYR A 313 29.29 19.82 -2.33
CA TYR A 313 28.79 21.18 -2.17
C TYR A 313 28.89 22.01 -3.46
N ALA A 314 29.93 21.80 -4.27
CA ALA A 314 30.08 22.46 -5.55
C ALA A 314 28.95 22.10 -6.55
N GLN A 315 28.42 20.88 -6.46
CA GLN A 315 27.35 20.37 -7.32
C GLN A 315 25.96 20.68 -6.76
N ALA A 316 25.78 20.49 -5.46
CA ALA A 316 24.51 20.64 -4.75
C ALA A 316 24.75 21.36 -3.41
N PRO A 317 24.76 22.69 -3.38
CA PRO A 317 24.91 23.46 -2.15
C PRO A 317 23.81 23.07 -1.14
N SER A 318 24.20 22.85 0.13
CA SER A 318 23.27 22.69 1.23
C SER A 318 23.90 23.16 2.54
N LEU A 319 23.02 23.59 3.47
CA LEU A 319 23.46 24.10 4.79
C LEU A 319 24.15 23.02 5.63
N ASP A 320 23.60 21.81 5.67
CA ASP A 320 24.19 20.71 6.44
C ASP A 320 25.59 20.32 5.93
N VAL A 321 25.80 20.32 4.62
CA VAL A 321 27.13 20.06 4.01
C VAL A 321 28.07 21.23 4.26
N LEU A 322 27.58 22.46 4.14
CA LEU A 322 28.37 23.67 4.48
C LEU A 322 28.86 23.61 5.91
N GLU A 323 28.01 23.32 6.87
CA GLU A 323 28.36 23.18 8.27
C GLU A 323 29.39 22.07 8.49
N GLY A 324 29.27 20.95 7.80
CA GLY A 324 30.20 19.86 7.80
C GLY A 324 31.61 20.29 7.33
N ILE A 325 31.68 21.04 6.21
CA ILE A 325 32.95 21.57 5.70
C ILE A 325 33.60 22.52 6.72
N VAL A 326 32.82 23.45 7.27
CA VAL A 326 33.30 24.42 8.27
C VAL A 326 33.81 23.69 9.53
N ALA A 327 33.05 22.68 10.00
CA ALA A 327 33.47 21.92 11.20
C ALA A 327 34.76 21.13 10.98
N LEU A 328 34.92 20.47 9.82
CA LEU A 328 36.18 19.75 9.51
C LEU A 328 37.37 20.69 9.37
N GLN A 329 37.18 21.84 8.72
CA GLN A 329 38.26 22.82 8.54
C GLN A 329 38.65 23.47 9.84
N ALA A 330 37.72 23.70 10.75
CA ALA A 330 37.97 24.24 12.07
C ALA A 330 38.83 23.33 13.01
N LEU A 331 38.94 22.03 12.66
CA LEU A 331 39.84 21.12 13.40
C LEU A 331 41.33 21.52 13.29
N ASN A 332 41.71 22.22 12.21
CA ASN A 332 43.05 22.72 12.03
C ASN A 332 43.12 24.18 12.50
N PRO A 333 43.91 24.51 13.51
CA PRO A 333 44.01 25.87 14.05
C PRO A 333 44.46 26.93 13.02
N THR A 334 45.25 26.54 12.02
CA THR A 334 45.70 27.40 10.91
C THR A 334 44.55 27.76 9.94
N ASP A 335 43.55 26.91 9.85
CA ASP A 335 42.48 27.03 8.84
C ASP A 335 41.17 27.55 9.45
N ALA A 336 41.08 27.65 10.77
CA ALA A 336 39.86 28.07 11.47
C ALA A 336 39.36 29.47 11.01
N ALA A 337 40.28 30.41 10.75
CA ALA A 337 39.94 31.73 10.27
C ALA A 337 39.37 31.69 8.83
N THR A 338 39.85 30.73 8.01
CA THR A 338 39.37 30.55 6.62
C THR A 338 38.09 29.73 6.56
N ALA A 339 37.80 28.92 7.57
CA ALA A 339 36.57 28.14 7.65
C ALA A 339 35.31 29.02 7.52
N ARG A 340 35.32 30.16 8.18
CA ARG A 340 34.24 31.14 8.16
C ARG A 340 33.95 31.74 6.77
N GLN A 341 34.96 31.78 5.89
CA GLN A 341 34.80 32.27 4.54
C GLN A 341 33.84 31.42 3.71
N TRP A 342 33.58 30.16 4.13
CA TRP A 342 32.55 29.31 3.48
C TRP A 342 31.15 29.85 3.64
N TYR A 343 30.81 30.47 4.76
CA TYR A 343 29.51 31.14 4.92
C TYR A 343 29.40 32.34 3.96
N VAL A 344 30.46 33.12 3.81
CA VAL A 344 30.44 34.23 2.83
C VAL A 344 30.26 33.71 1.39
N ARG A 345 31.01 32.67 1.00
CA ARG A 345 30.87 32.04 -0.32
C ARG A 345 29.50 31.44 -0.53
N HIS A 346 28.84 30.97 0.52
CA HIS A 346 27.47 30.48 0.45
C HIS A 346 26.50 31.65 0.23
N LEU A 347 26.68 32.74 0.98
CA LEU A 347 25.84 33.94 0.85
C LEU A 347 25.97 34.64 -0.50
N ASP A 348 27.11 34.49 -1.18
CA ASP A 348 27.28 34.97 -2.56
C ASP A 348 26.41 34.21 -3.58
N LYS A 349 26.01 32.96 -3.27
CA LYS A 349 25.23 32.08 -4.13
C LYS A 349 23.76 31.97 -3.73
N GLU A 350 23.53 31.89 -2.42
CA GLU A 350 22.24 31.58 -1.83
C GLU A 350 21.89 32.60 -0.74
N GLN A 351 20.68 33.11 -0.73
CA GLN A 351 20.21 34.06 0.29
C GLN A 351 19.78 33.29 1.55
N SER A 352 20.76 32.89 2.40
CA SER A 352 20.50 32.11 3.60
C SER A 352 20.61 32.96 4.85
N LEU A 353 19.49 33.09 5.59
CA LEU A 353 19.47 33.74 6.88
C LEU A 353 20.19 32.89 7.95
N VAL A 354 20.14 31.55 7.82
CA VAL A 354 20.82 30.62 8.74
C VAL A 354 22.35 30.80 8.59
N ALA A 355 22.88 30.83 7.37
CA ALA A 355 24.30 31.03 7.12
C ALA A 355 24.75 32.41 7.60
N ALA A 356 23.95 33.45 7.37
CA ALA A 356 24.24 34.82 7.83
C ALA A 356 24.27 34.89 9.36
N ALA A 357 23.33 34.29 10.07
CA ALA A 357 23.27 34.26 11.53
C ALA A 357 24.51 33.52 12.11
N LYS A 358 24.93 32.42 11.49
CA LYS A 358 26.11 31.64 11.94
C LYS A 358 27.41 32.37 11.69
N TRP A 359 27.52 33.03 10.55
CA TRP A 359 28.68 33.89 10.27
C TRP A 359 28.77 35.02 11.28
N LEU A 360 27.65 35.71 11.59
CA LEU A 360 27.60 36.83 12.52
C LEU A 360 27.90 36.41 13.98
N ALA A 361 27.51 35.20 14.38
CA ALA A 361 27.70 34.71 15.74
C ALA A 361 29.17 34.72 16.19
N GLU A 362 30.12 34.61 15.26
CA GLU A 362 31.55 34.59 15.52
C GLU A 362 32.25 35.89 15.08
N GLU A 363 31.53 36.89 14.53
CA GLU A 363 32.09 38.15 14.07
C GLU A 363 32.22 39.15 15.22
N LYS A 364 33.34 39.89 15.23
CA LYS A 364 33.54 41.02 16.15
C LYS A 364 32.89 42.27 15.54
N LEU A 365 31.82 42.75 16.15
CA LEU A 365 31.16 43.97 15.75
C LEU A 365 31.75 45.20 16.46
N GLU A 366 31.72 46.37 15.81
CA GLU A 366 32.17 47.63 16.41
C GLU A 366 31.43 47.99 17.72
N HIS A 367 30.17 47.54 17.87
CA HIS A 367 29.31 47.72 19.04
C HIS A 367 29.02 46.38 19.72
N GLU A 368 30.00 45.78 20.37
CA GLU A 368 29.89 44.46 21.00
C GLU A 368 28.80 44.39 22.08
N GLU A 369 28.43 45.51 22.73
CA GLU A 369 27.39 45.55 23.77
C GLU A 369 25.99 45.14 23.25
N PHE A 370 25.66 45.34 21.96
CA PHE A 370 24.38 44.99 21.35
C PHE A 370 24.43 43.64 20.66
N HIS A 371 25.59 43.02 20.49
CA HIS A 371 25.73 41.75 19.79
C HIS A 371 24.86 40.63 20.38
N PRO A 372 24.76 40.43 21.72
CA PRO A 372 23.91 39.38 22.28
C PRO A 372 22.40 39.56 22.00
N GLN A 373 21.94 40.81 21.86
CA GLN A 373 20.54 41.08 21.54
C GLN A 373 20.25 40.75 20.07
N ILE A 374 21.14 41.17 19.17
CA ILE A 374 21.03 40.88 17.73
C ILE A 374 21.12 39.38 17.50
N GLN A 375 22.07 38.68 18.12
CA GLN A 375 22.23 37.25 18.00
C GLN A 375 20.98 36.49 18.47
N ARG A 376 20.41 36.86 19.64
CA ARG A 376 19.16 36.24 20.11
C ARG A 376 17.98 36.45 19.16
N ALA A 377 17.89 37.61 18.54
CA ALA A 377 16.84 37.90 17.55
C ALA A 377 17.00 37.02 16.27
N LEU A 378 18.24 36.88 15.78
CA LEU A 378 18.58 36.03 14.64
C LEU A 378 18.34 34.56 14.98
N ASP A 379 18.80 34.07 16.12
CA ASP A 379 18.60 32.70 16.58
C ASP A 379 17.10 32.35 16.68
N HIS A 380 16.28 33.32 17.09
CA HIS A 380 14.83 33.14 17.13
C HIS A 380 14.27 33.05 15.71
N ALA A 381 14.69 33.93 14.81
CA ALA A 381 14.20 33.99 13.43
C ALA A 381 14.57 32.75 12.61
N VAL A 382 15.77 32.17 12.81
CA VAL A 382 16.25 31.00 12.05
C VAL A 382 15.69 29.68 12.57
N LYS A 383 15.18 29.60 13.81
CA LYS A 383 14.65 28.34 14.39
C LYS A 383 13.65 27.58 13.50
N PRO A 384 12.64 28.22 12.86
CA PRO A 384 11.75 27.53 11.95
C PRO A 384 12.45 27.11 10.65
N LEU A 385 13.45 27.87 10.19
CA LEU A 385 14.15 27.66 8.91
C LEU A 385 15.05 26.42 8.94
N THR A 386 15.57 26.05 10.11
CA THR A 386 16.40 24.85 10.31
C THR A 386 15.61 23.54 10.46
N ARG A 387 14.27 23.60 10.36
CA ARG A 387 13.42 22.41 10.40
C ARG A 387 13.43 21.67 9.07
N TYR A 388 12.92 20.44 9.11
CA TYR A 388 12.51 19.66 7.94
C TYR A 388 11.00 19.75 7.76
N ARG A 389 10.51 19.70 6.54
CA ARG A 389 9.08 19.74 6.19
C ARG A 389 8.71 18.56 5.34
N CYS A 390 7.62 17.88 5.72
CA CYS A 390 7.03 16.81 4.92
C CYS A 390 6.43 17.37 3.61
N ALA A 391 6.87 16.87 2.47
CA ALA A 391 6.33 17.29 1.16
C ALA A 391 4.89 16.84 0.92
N ALA A 392 4.41 15.78 1.63
CA ALA A 392 3.06 15.24 1.47
C ALA A 392 2.01 15.99 2.29
N CYS A 393 2.29 16.41 3.54
CA CYS A 393 1.30 17.01 4.42
C CYS A 393 1.73 18.33 5.08
N GLY A 394 2.97 18.80 4.85
CA GLY A 394 3.48 20.04 5.41
C GLY A 394 3.91 19.97 6.89
N PHE A 395 3.86 18.80 7.53
CA PHE A 395 4.28 18.65 8.94
C PHE A 395 5.76 19.02 9.08
N GLU A 396 6.07 19.92 10.02
CA GLU A 396 7.45 20.38 10.29
C GLU A 396 8.02 19.76 11.54
N ALA A 397 9.31 19.39 11.50
CA ALA A 397 10.03 18.81 12.62
C ALA A 397 11.50 19.26 12.65
N ARG A 398 12.12 19.22 13.85
CA ARG A 398 13.54 19.53 14.02
C ARG A 398 14.46 18.42 13.50
N GLN A 399 13.95 17.19 13.49
CA GLN A 399 14.67 16.02 13.00
C GLN A 399 14.02 15.50 11.73
N HIS A 400 14.81 14.87 10.87
CA HIS A 400 14.33 14.16 9.70
C HIS A 400 13.62 12.87 10.11
N PHE A 401 12.51 12.56 9.43
CA PHE A 401 11.78 11.31 9.61
C PHE A 401 11.70 10.55 8.29
N TRP A 402 12.03 9.28 8.30
CA TRP A 402 11.84 8.40 7.14
C TRP A 402 10.37 8.08 6.88
N GLN A 403 9.57 7.95 7.95
CA GLN A 403 8.12 7.90 7.88
C GLN A 403 7.53 9.12 8.60
N CYS A 404 6.71 9.89 7.91
CA CYS A 404 6.11 11.09 8.49
C CYS A 404 5.16 10.74 9.65
N PRO A 405 5.35 11.30 10.86
CA PRO A 405 4.45 11.03 11.97
C PRO A 405 3.04 11.60 11.78
N GLY A 406 2.86 12.60 10.91
CA GLY A 406 1.56 13.21 10.63
C GLY A 406 0.73 12.43 9.62
N CYS A 407 1.29 12.09 8.47
CA CYS A 407 0.56 11.42 7.38
C CYS A 407 1.00 9.99 7.10
N GLN A 408 2.01 9.48 7.82
CA GLN A 408 2.59 8.13 7.73
C GLN A 408 3.19 7.79 6.35
N THR A 409 3.39 8.78 5.49
CA THR A 409 4.03 8.59 4.19
C THR A 409 5.53 8.39 4.37
N TRP A 410 6.10 7.38 3.70
CA TRP A 410 7.53 7.12 3.65
C TRP A 410 8.24 8.08 2.69
N ASP A 411 9.51 8.38 2.96
CA ASP A 411 10.41 9.21 2.13
C ASP A 411 9.81 10.57 1.73
N SER A 412 8.93 11.11 2.57
CA SER A 412 8.24 12.37 2.30
C SER A 412 8.97 13.62 2.83
N TYR A 413 10.08 13.43 3.56
CA TYR A 413 10.95 14.53 4.00
C TYR A 413 12.14 14.66 3.07
N PRO A 414 12.26 15.77 2.31
CA PRO A 414 13.52 16.07 1.60
C PRO A 414 14.69 16.14 2.57
N ALA A 415 15.87 15.79 2.07
CA ALA A 415 17.12 15.92 2.82
C ALA A 415 17.64 17.38 2.86
N ARG A 416 16.71 18.34 2.97
CA ARG A 416 16.95 19.77 2.98
C ARG A 416 16.16 20.45 4.08
N ARG A 417 16.70 21.55 4.58
CA ARG A 417 16.02 22.37 5.58
C ARG A 417 14.91 23.21 4.93
N VAL A 418 13.98 23.74 5.76
CA VAL A 418 12.87 24.59 5.28
C VAL A 418 13.39 25.80 4.52
N GLU A 419 14.51 26.38 4.90
CA GLU A 419 15.12 27.51 4.21
C GLU A 419 15.54 27.18 2.76
N GLU A 420 15.88 25.92 2.50
CA GLU A 420 16.39 25.45 1.19
C GLU A 420 15.29 24.90 0.28
N LEU A 421 14.01 24.89 0.73
CA LEU A 421 12.85 24.43 -0.02
C LEU A 421 12.17 25.59 -0.74
#